data_65cf1252974a9d26d91c0c9c832f4e76
#
_entry.id   65cf1252974a9d26d91c0c9c832f4e76
#
_cell.length_a   1.000
_cell.length_b   1.000
_cell.length_c   1.000
_cell.angle_alpha   90.00
_cell.angle_beta   90.00
_cell.angle_gamma   90.00
#
_symmetry.space_group_name_H-M   'P 1'
#
loop_
_entity.id
_entity.type
_entity.pdbx_description
1 polymer ?
#
loop_
_entity_poly.entity_id
_entity_poly.type
_entity_poly.pdbx_seq_one_letter_code
_entity_poly.pdbx_strand_id
1 'polypeptide(L)'
;MSSSPTGGKSSSQYSAELAFALTLADIADEISLARYRALDLVITTKPDKSPVTDADKSVERAIIDAIASQYPSDGVVGEEFGSSGSKDRYWVIDPIDGTKNFLRGVPTWATLIALVENEEVVASVVSSPALYRRWYASAGGGAFVSEAASGMGSAGENQPAARKLAVSKVSQLSDASIAYSDFQGWGARRANFEKLLDGAWRTRGL
;
A
#
# COMPACT_ATOMS: atom_id res chain seq x y z
N MET A 1 -17.62 20.68 42.82
CA MET A 1 -18.03 19.52 41.98
C MET A 1 -17.53 19.81 40.55
N SER A 2 -16.37 19.28 40.23
CA SER A 2 -15.70 19.47 38.96
C SER A 2 -15.95 18.22 38.10
N SER A 3 -16.75 18.34 37.08
CA SER A 3 -16.99 17.28 36.11
C SER A 3 -15.86 17.28 35.07
N SER A 4 -15.00 16.28 35.13
CA SER A 4 -14.03 15.99 34.06
C SER A 4 -14.74 15.59 32.78
N PRO A 5 -14.36 16.14 31.61
CA PRO A 5 -14.91 15.67 30.36
C PRO A 5 -14.27 14.31 30.03
N THR A 6 -15.08 13.28 29.96
CA THR A 6 -14.72 12.00 29.33
C THR A 6 -14.43 12.25 27.85
N GLY A 7 -13.15 12.24 27.50
CA GLY A 7 -12.68 12.31 26.13
C GLY A 7 -13.16 11.12 25.33
N GLY A 8 -14.31 11.23 24.66
CA GLY A 8 -14.75 10.31 23.64
C GLY A 8 -13.67 10.26 22.54
N LYS A 9 -13.21 9.06 22.17
CA LYS A 9 -12.38 8.87 20.98
C LYS A 9 -13.18 9.36 19.79
N SER A 10 -12.82 10.52 19.24
CA SER A 10 -13.34 10.99 17.96
C SER A 10 -12.92 9.93 16.92
N SER A 11 -13.88 9.16 16.40
CA SER A 11 -13.64 8.37 15.21
C SER A 11 -13.28 9.33 14.09
N SER A 12 -12.20 9.03 13.31
CA SER A 12 -11.90 9.87 12.16
C SER A 12 -13.07 9.85 11.18
N GLN A 13 -13.23 10.92 10.43
CA GLN A 13 -14.29 11.07 9.42
C GLN A 13 -14.30 9.89 8.43
N TYR A 14 -13.12 9.30 8.13
CA TYR A 14 -12.92 8.22 7.16
C TYR A 14 -12.65 6.85 7.80
N SER A 15 -13.17 6.61 9.00
CA SER A 15 -12.94 5.33 9.70
C SER A 15 -13.61 4.13 9.03
N ALA A 16 -14.78 4.33 8.41
CA ALA A 16 -15.49 3.28 7.68
C ALA A 16 -14.77 2.92 6.38
N GLU A 17 -14.30 3.92 5.64
CA GLU A 17 -13.52 3.74 4.41
C GLU A 17 -12.17 3.09 4.67
N LEU A 18 -11.49 3.47 5.76
CA LEU A 18 -10.25 2.80 6.15
C LEU A 18 -10.50 1.35 6.53
N ALA A 19 -11.57 1.04 7.26
CA ALA A 19 -11.94 -0.34 7.58
C ALA A 19 -12.22 -1.16 6.31
N PHE A 20 -12.89 -0.57 5.33
CA PHE A 20 -13.12 -1.21 4.04
C PHE A 20 -11.82 -1.39 3.24
N ALA A 21 -10.93 -0.38 3.22
CA ALA A 21 -9.61 -0.51 2.58
C ALA A 21 -8.78 -1.67 3.19
N LEU A 22 -8.88 -1.89 4.50
CA LEU A 22 -8.26 -3.04 5.16
C LEU A 22 -8.87 -4.36 4.71
N THR A 23 -10.19 -4.44 4.52
CA THR A 23 -10.88 -5.61 3.95
C THR A 23 -10.43 -5.87 2.51
N LEU A 24 -10.28 -4.82 1.68
CA LEU A 24 -9.73 -4.97 0.33
C LEU A 24 -8.30 -5.51 0.34
N ALA A 25 -7.49 -5.08 1.30
CA ALA A 25 -6.14 -5.60 1.48
C ALA A 25 -6.13 -7.07 1.93
N ASP A 26 -7.10 -7.53 2.72
CA ASP A 26 -7.24 -8.95 3.09
C ASP A 26 -7.55 -9.81 1.85
N ILE A 27 -8.46 -9.35 0.98
CA ILE A 27 -8.78 -9.99 -0.31
C ILE A 27 -7.53 -10.08 -1.19
N ALA A 28 -6.79 -8.98 -1.30
CA ALA A 28 -5.56 -8.92 -2.09
C ALA A 28 -4.48 -9.87 -1.57
N ASP A 29 -4.28 -9.91 -0.25
CA ASP A 29 -3.27 -10.74 0.40
C ASP A 29 -3.57 -12.24 0.17
N GLU A 30 -4.83 -12.67 0.29
CA GLU A 30 -5.23 -14.04 0.03
C GLU A 30 -4.88 -14.48 -1.40
N ILE A 31 -5.26 -13.67 -2.40
CA ILE A 31 -5.04 -13.99 -3.81
C ILE A 31 -3.53 -13.94 -4.13
N SER A 32 -2.85 -12.87 -3.74
CA SER A 32 -1.44 -12.64 -4.08
C SER A 32 -0.51 -13.66 -3.42
N LEU A 33 -0.73 -14.01 -2.14
CA LEU A 33 0.05 -15.04 -1.46
C LEU A 33 -0.14 -16.43 -2.06
N ALA A 34 -1.36 -16.77 -2.50
CA ALA A 34 -1.62 -18.05 -3.17
C ALA A 34 -0.84 -18.18 -4.50
N ARG A 35 -0.51 -17.05 -5.15
CA ARG A 35 0.25 -17.01 -6.41
C ARG A 35 1.73 -16.70 -6.22
N TYR A 36 2.13 -16.15 -5.07
CA TYR A 36 3.53 -15.85 -4.79
C TYR A 36 4.38 -17.11 -4.77
N ARG A 37 5.40 -17.18 -5.62
CA ARG A 37 6.25 -18.37 -5.86
C ARG A 37 5.52 -19.56 -6.49
N ALA A 38 4.35 -19.39 -7.06
CA ALA A 38 3.67 -20.44 -7.80
C ALA A 38 4.48 -20.82 -9.06
N LEU A 39 4.60 -22.11 -9.32
CA LEU A 39 5.37 -22.63 -10.47
C LEU A 39 4.64 -22.45 -11.80
N ASP A 40 3.32 -22.28 -11.76
CA ASP A 40 2.42 -22.12 -12.91
C ASP A 40 1.99 -20.66 -13.13
N LEU A 41 2.72 -19.70 -12.60
CA LEU A 41 2.43 -18.28 -12.74
C LEU A 41 2.43 -17.87 -14.22
N VAL A 42 1.32 -17.30 -14.69
CA VAL A 42 1.19 -16.81 -16.06
C VAL A 42 1.71 -15.37 -16.14
N ILE A 43 2.76 -15.17 -16.95
CA ILE A 43 3.42 -13.89 -17.12
C ILE A 43 3.16 -13.35 -18.51
N THR A 44 2.73 -12.09 -18.61
CA THR A 44 2.64 -11.34 -19.86
C THR A 44 3.46 -10.06 -19.78
N THR A 45 3.77 -9.46 -20.93
CA THR A 45 4.57 -8.23 -20.99
C THR A 45 3.69 -7.09 -21.48
N LYS A 46 3.67 -5.99 -20.75
CA LYS A 46 2.97 -4.74 -21.14
C LYS A 46 3.72 -4.04 -22.30
N PRO A 47 3.09 -3.09 -23.02
CA PRO A 47 3.75 -2.34 -24.10
C PRO A 47 5.03 -1.60 -23.68
N ASP A 48 5.12 -1.17 -22.43
CA ASP A 48 6.29 -0.52 -21.83
C ASP A 48 7.38 -1.51 -21.38
N LYS A 49 7.20 -2.82 -21.70
CA LYS A 49 8.09 -3.93 -21.33
C LYS A 49 8.10 -4.29 -19.83
N SER A 50 7.22 -3.73 -19.02
CA SER A 50 7.02 -4.21 -17.66
C SER A 50 6.27 -5.56 -17.65
N PRO A 51 6.58 -6.46 -16.72
CA PRO A 51 5.84 -7.70 -16.57
C PRO A 51 4.51 -7.45 -15.84
N VAL A 52 3.51 -8.26 -16.18
CA VAL A 52 2.26 -8.40 -15.43
C VAL A 52 1.93 -9.88 -15.29
N THR A 53 1.40 -10.28 -14.15
CA THR A 53 1.02 -11.67 -13.89
C THR A 53 -0.50 -11.84 -13.84
N ASP A 54 -0.94 -13.08 -13.85
CA ASP A 54 -2.34 -13.43 -13.57
C ASP A 54 -2.75 -13.04 -12.13
N ALA A 55 -1.78 -12.96 -11.20
CA ALA A 55 -2.02 -12.49 -9.85
C ALA A 55 -2.41 -11.00 -9.83
N ASP A 56 -1.66 -10.12 -10.54
CA ASP A 56 -1.97 -8.68 -10.64
C ASP A 56 -3.43 -8.49 -11.09
N LYS A 57 -3.81 -9.14 -12.18
CA LYS A 57 -5.16 -9.03 -12.74
C LYS A 57 -6.24 -9.60 -11.83
N SER A 58 -5.95 -10.71 -11.15
CA SER A 58 -6.92 -11.34 -10.25
C SER A 58 -7.16 -10.50 -9.00
N VAL A 59 -6.10 -9.95 -8.42
CA VAL A 59 -6.18 -9.04 -7.26
C VAL A 59 -6.97 -7.79 -7.64
N GLU A 60 -6.60 -7.10 -8.72
CA GLU A 60 -7.28 -5.86 -9.12
C GLU A 60 -8.75 -6.11 -9.42
N ARG A 61 -9.10 -7.20 -10.13
CA ARG A 61 -10.49 -7.55 -10.40
C ARG A 61 -11.29 -7.76 -9.14
N ALA A 62 -10.78 -8.53 -8.19
CA ALA A 62 -11.47 -8.80 -6.92
C ALA A 62 -11.70 -7.53 -6.10
N ILE A 63 -10.71 -6.60 -6.08
CA ILE A 63 -10.84 -5.31 -5.42
C ILE A 63 -11.91 -4.45 -6.12
N ILE A 64 -11.90 -4.36 -7.46
CA ILE A 64 -12.90 -3.61 -8.23
C ILE A 64 -14.32 -4.13 -7.94
N ASP A 65 -14.51 -5.45 -7.94
CA ASP A 65 -15.81 -6.06 -7.70
C ASP A 65 -16.31 -5.78 -6.27
N ALA A 66 -15.42 -5.81 -5.29
CA ALA A 66 -15.74 -5.45 -3.91
C ALA A 66 -16.11 -3.95 -3.76
N ILE A 67 -15.37 -3.05 -4.43
CA ILE A 67 -15.68 -1.61 -4.44
C ILE A 67 -17.05 -1.38 -5.09
N ALA A 68 -17.30 -1.98 -6.26
CA ALA A 68 -18.60 -1.84 -6.95
C ALA A 68 -19.79 -2.33 -6.11
N SER A 69 -19.57 -3.32 -5.26
CA SER A 69 -20.59 -3.82 -4.33
C SER A 69 -20.86 -2.88 -3.17
N GLN A 70 -19.82 -2.32 -2.54
CA GLN A 70 -19.94 -1.53 -1.30
C GLN A 70 -20.06 -0.03 -1.56
N TYR A 71 -19.40 0.49 -2.60
CA TYR A 71 -19.36 1.90 -2.97
C TYR A 71 -19.64 2.07 -4.48
N PRO A 72 -20.87 1.72 -4.96
CA PRO A 72 -21.19 1.69 -6.40
C PRO A 72 -21.13 3.05 -7.10
N SER A 73 -21.11 4.15 -6.36
CA SER A 73 -20.98 5.52 -6.88
C SER A 73 -19.52 5.99 -7.00
N ASP A 74 -18.57 5.29 -6.39
CA ASP A 74 -17.17 5.67 -6.43
C ASP A 74 -16.55 5.27 -7.78
N GLY A 75 -15.50 6.00 -8.19
CA GLY A 75 -14.68 5.61 -9.32
C GLY A 75 -13.56 4.67 -8.88
N VAL A 76 -12.89 4.10 -9.88
CA VAL A 76 -11.67 3.29 -9.69
C VAL A 76 -10.62 3.72 -10.71
N VAL A 77 -9.37 3.77 -10.27
CA VAL A 77 -8.16 3.92 -11.09
C VAL A 77 -7.26 2.74 -10.77
N GLY A 78 -7.21 1.77 -11.66
CA GLY A 78 -6.39 0.58 -11.52
C GLY A 78 -5.21 0.58 -12.49
N GLU A 79 -4.18 -0.17 -12.17
CA GLU A 79 -2.99 -0.32 -13.01
C GLU A 79 -3.26 -1.20 -14.24
N GLU A 80 -4.07 -2.27 -14.08
CA GLU A 80 -4.29 -3.29 -15.11
C GLU A 80 -5.54 -3.05 -15.95
N PHE A 81 -6.61 -2.53 -15.35
CA PHE A 81 -7.90 -2.32 -16.02
C PHE A 81 -8.22 -0.85 -16.28
N GLY A 82 -7.33 0.08 -15.86
CA GLY A 82 -7.49 1.50 -16.12
C GLY A 82 -8.54 2.17 -15.24
N SER A 83 -9.17 3.24 -15.75
CA SER A 83 -10.04 4.11 -14.94
C SER A 83 -11.50 3.98 -15.33
N SER A 84 -12.40 4.00 -14.34
CA SER A 84 -13.85 4.00 -14.54
C SER A 84 -14.56 4.76 -13.40
N GLY A 85 -15.81 5.20 -13.63
CA GLY A 85 -16.67 5.82 -12.62
C GLY A 85 -16.36 7.28 -12.29
N SER A 86 -16.64 7.70 -11.07
CA SER A 86 -16.49 9.07 -10.58
C SER A 86 -15.03 9.55 -10.59
N LYS A 87 -14.84 10.87 -10.81
CA LYS A 87 -13.53 11.53 -10.70
C LYS A 87 -13.39 12.37 -9.44
N ASP A 88 -14.48 12.60 -8.73
CA ASP A 88 -14.48 13.42 -7.50
C ASP A 88 -14.17 12.56 -6.26
N ARG A 89 -14.58 11.28 -6.31
CA ARG A 89 -14.29 10.29 -5.30
C ARG A 89 -14.01 8.95 -5.97
N TYR A 90 -12.79 8.41 -5.77
CA TYR A 90 -12.34 7.21 -6.45
C TYR A 90 -11.24 6.47 -5.68
N TRP A 91 -11.17 5.18 -5.91
CA TRP A 91 -10.15 4.28 -5.37
C TRP A 91 -8.99 4.15 -6.36
N VAL A 92 -7.77 4.26 -5.88
CA VAL A 92 -6.54 4.00 -6.65
C VAL A 92 -5.97 2.68 -6.18
N ILE A 93 -5.66 1.79 -7.14
CA ILE A 93 -5.23 0.43 -6.87
C ILE A 93 -3.96 0.14 -7.68
N ASP A 94 -2.92 -0.31 -6.98
CA ASP A 94 -1.81 -1.06 -7.56
C ASP A 94 -1.85 -2.45 -6.93
N PRO A 95 -2.20 -3.50 -7.68
CA PRO A 95 -2.41 -4.84 -7.14
C PRO A 95 -1.14 -5.48 -6.62
N ILE A 96 0.00 -5.29 -7.31
CA ILE A 96 1.31 -5.83 -6.91
C ILE A 96 2.42 -4.84 -7.29
N ASP A 97 2.59 -3.78 -6.49
CA ASP A 97 3.78 -2.93 -6.61
C ASP A 97 5.04 -3.77 -6.37
N GLY A 98 5.98 -3.70 -7.30
CA GLY A 98 7.15 -4.56 -7.29
C GLY A 98 6.94 -5.91 -7.96
N THR A 99 6.18 -5.99 -9.07
CA THR A 99 5.93 -7.22 -9.86
C THR A 99 7.21 -7.98 -10.20
N LYS A 100 8.33 -7.29 -10.47
CA LYS A 100 9.63 -7.93 -10.72
C LYS A 100 10.14 -8.71 -9.49
N ASN A 101 9.96 -8.17 -8.29
CA ASN A 101 10.30 -8.83 -7.03
C ASN A 101 9.38 -10.01 -6.78
N PHE A 102 8.08 -9.83 -6.98
CA PHE A 102 7.09 -10.89 -6.89
C PHE A 102 7.47 -12.10 -7.76
N LEU A 103 7.77 -11.87 -9.04
CA LEU A 103 8.20 -12.88 -10.01
C LEU A 103 9.48 -13.64 -9.60
N ARG A 104 10.38 -12.97 -8.91
CA ARG A 104 11.66 -13.54 -8.47
C ARG A 104 11.60 -14.17 -7.06
N GLY A 105 10.44 -14.16 -6.43
CA GLY A 105 10.27 -14.66 -5.07
C GLY A 105 10.96 -13.78 -4.00
N VAL A 106 11.28 -12.52 -4.35
CA VAL A 106 11.79 -11.52 -3.42
C VAL A 106 10.62 -10.93 -2.65
N PRO A 107 10.63 -10.87 -1.31
CA PRO A 107 9.44 -10.53 -0.51
C PRO A 107 9.10 -9.03 -0.47
N THR A 108 9.88 -8.16 -1.12
CA THR A 108 9.66 -6.70 -1.17
C THR A 108 8.71 -6.34 -2.32
N TRP A 109 7.44 -6.62 -2.12
CA TRP A 109 6.32 -6.22 -2.96
C TRP A 109 5.10 -5.93 -2.07
N ALA A 110 4.13 -5.18 -2.57
CA ALA A 110 2.96 -4.79 -1.81
C ALA A 110 1.73 -4.56 -2.69
N THR A 111 0.53 -4.70 -2.12
CA THR A 111 -0.69 -4.12 -2.69
C THR A 111 -0.88 -2.71 -2.14
N LEU A 112 -1.12 -1.74 -3.01
CA LEU A 112 -1.38 -0.36 -2.66
C LEU A 112 -2.85 -0.02 -2.93
N ILE A 113 -3.55 0.52 -1.93
CA ILE A 113 -4.96 0.92 -2.04
C ILE A 113 -5.09 2.31 -1.41
N ALA A 114 -5.69 3.24 -2.14
CA ALA A 114 -5.98 4.56 -1.62
C ALA A 114 -7.37 5.02 -2.05
N LEU A 115 -8.09 5.71 -1.16
CA LEU A 115 -9.28 6.47 -1.49
C LEU A 115 -8.89 7.94 -1.66
N VAL A 116 -9.26 8.51 -2.79
CA VAL A 116 -9.09 9.92 -3.12
C VAL A 116 -10.47 10.58 -3.14
N GLU A 117 -10.61 11.70 -2.47
CA GLU A 117 -11.80 12.54 -2.48
C GLU A 117 -11.37 14.00 -2.64
N ASN A 118 -11.93 14.68 -3.65
CA ASN A 118 -11.58 16.08 -3.98
C ASN A 118 -10.05 16.29 -4.15
N GLU A 119 -9.40 15.40 -4.90
CA GLU A 119 -7.95 15.42 -5.18
C GLU A 119 -7.04 15.15 -3.96
N GLU A 120 -7.62 14.82 -2.78
CA GLU A 120 -6.86 14.51 -1.56
C GLU A 120 -6.97 13.02 -1.21
N VAL A 121 -5.86 12.41 -0.82
CA VAL A 121 -5.86 11.04 -0.30
C VAL A 121 -6.42 11.04 1.12
N VAL A 122 -7.59 10.43 1.32
CA VAL A 122 -8.32 10.45 2.60
C VAL A 122 -8.22 9.15 3.40
N ALA A 123 -7.95 8.03 2.74
CA ALA A 123 -7.62 6.75 3.38
C ALA A 123 -6.64 5.97 2.51
N SER A 124 -5.74 5.21 3.12
CA SER A 124 -4.78 4.39 2.38
C SER A 124 -4.32 3.17 3.16
N VAL A 125 -4.00 2.12 2.42
CA VAL A 125 -3.38 0.88 2.92
C VAL A 125 -2.25 0.47 1.99
N VAL A 126 -1.13 0.06 2.58
CA VAL A 126 -0.03 -0.64 1.92
C VAL A 126 0.10 -2.00 2.60
N SER A 127 -0.23 -3.08 1.91
CA SER A 127 -0.11 -4.43 2.44
C SER A 127 1.06 -5.17 1.80
N SER A 128 2.03 -5.56 2.62
CA SER A 128 3.20 -6.36 2.20
C SER A 128 3.16 -7.72 2.91
N PRO A 129 2.29 -8.64 2.44
CA PRO A 129 1.97 -9.87 3.17
C PRO A 129 3.15 -10.83 3.24
N ALA A 130 4.06 -10.82 2.26
CA ALA A 130 5.29 -11.61 2.28
C ALA A 130 6.29 -11.15 3.36
N LEU A 131 6.14 -9.93 3.89
CA LEU A 131 6.87 -9.38 5.03
C LEU A 131 6.04 -9.37 6.32
N TYR A 132 4.81 -9.91 6.30
CA TYR A 132 3.87 -9.90 7.42
C TYR A 132 3.60 -8.50 7.97
N ARG A 133 3.49 -7.49 7.09
CA ARG A 133 3.44 -6.10 7.48
C ARG A 133 2.44 -5.31 6.66
N ARG A 134 1.64 -4.48 7.35
CA ARG A 134 0.65 -3.62 6.73
C ARG A 134 0.72 -2.22 7.33
N TRP A 135 0.81 -1.20 6.49
CA TRP A 135 0.72 0.20 6.88
C TRP A 135 -0.61 0.77 6.42
N TYR A 136 -1.21 1.62 7.23
CA TYR A 136 -2.47 2.24 6.89
C TYR A 136 -2.66 3.58 7.59
N ALA A 137 -3.44 4.47 6.96
CA ALA A 137 -3.72 5.79 7.45
C ALA A 137 -5.07 6.30 6.98
N SER A 138 -5.63 7.25 7.72
CA SER A 138 -6.74 8.09 7.23
C SER A 138 -6.55 9.53 7.67
N ALA A 139 -7.13 10.46 6.89
CA ALA A 139 -7.10 11.88 7.19
C ALA A 139 -7.76 12.13 8.56
N GLY A 140 -7.03 12.80 9.45
CA GLY A 140 -7.44 13.04 10.85
C GLY A 140 -7.34 11.81 11.77
N GLY A 141 -7.19 10.59 11.24
CA GLY A 141 -7.09 9.35 12.02
C GLY A 141 -5.65 9.01 12.45
N GLY A 142 -4.66 9.50 11.72
CA GLY A 142 -3.24 9.18 11.90
C GLY A 142 -2.80 7.97 11.08
N ALA A 143 -1.54 7.59 11.23
CA ALA A 143 -0.90 6.48 10.53
C ALA A 143 -0.49 5.37 11.49
N PHE A 144 -0.59 4.11 11.03
CA PHE A 144 -0.34 2.93 11.84
C PHE A 144 0.41 1.86 11.02
N VAL A 145 1.07 0.96 11.73
CA VAL A 145 1.59 -0.29 11.19
C VAL A 145 1.10 -1.45 12.04
N SER A 146 0.66 -2.53 11.39
CA SER A 146 0.47 -3.83 12.01
C SER A 146 1.51 -4.82 11.49
N GLU A 147 2.01 -5.68 12.37
CA GLU A 147 3.01 -6.70 12.08
C GLU A 147 2.45 -8.03 12.62
N ALA A 148 2.25 -9.00 11.75
CA ALA A 148 1.78 -10.32 12.17
C ALA A 148 2.97 -11.26 12.42
N ALA A 149 2.85 -12.17 13.38
CA ALA A 149 3.89 -13.18 13.63
C ALA A 149 3.92 -14.26 12.52
N SER A 150 2.80 -14.48 11.83
CA SER A 150 2.66 -15.42 10.72
C SER A 150 1.36 -15.16 9.97
N GLY A 151 1.44 -14.96 8.64
CA GLY A 151 0.28 -14.80 7.76
C GLY A 151 -0.59 -13.57 8.04
N MET A 152 -0.89 -12.80 7.00
CA MET A 152 -1.81 -11.65 7.08
C MET A 152 -3.26 -12.06 6.72
N GLY A 153 -3.57 -13.33 6.68
CA GLY A 153 -4.91 -13.83 6.38
C GLY A 153 -5.67 -14.19 7.66
N SER A 154 -6.80 -13.55 7.85
CA SER A 154 -7.82 -13.68 8.90
C SER A 154 -7.60 -12.84 10.15
N ALA A 155 -8.63 -12.07 10.50
CA ALA A 155 -8.83 -11.42 11.80
C ALA A 155 -8.98 -12.49 12.91
N GLY A 156 -7.85 -13.11 13.29
CA GLY A 156 -7.77 -14.00 14.45
C GLY A 156 -7.49 -13.17 15.72
N GLU A 157 -7.98 -13.67 16.85
CA GLU A 157 -7.94 -13.03 18.17
C GLU A 157 -6.53 -12.66 18.71
N ASN A 158 -5.45 -12.89 17.95
CA ASN A 158 -4.04 -12.68 18.34
C ASN A 158 -3.25 -11.81 17.36
N GLN A 159 -3.87 -10.89 16.62
CA GLN A 159 -3.08 -9.92 15.86
C GLN A 159 -2.40 -8.94 16.84
N PRO A 160 -1.08 -8.68 16.70
CA PRO A 160 -0.42 -7.68 17.52
C PRO A 160 -1.08 -6.33 17.35
N ALA A 161 -1.24 -5.59 18.45
CA ALA A 161 -1.86 -4.28 18.44
C ALA A 161 -1.13 -3.35 17.45
N ALA A 162 -1.90 -2.68 16.60
CA ALA A 162 -1.37 -1.72 15.66
C ALA A 162 -0.56 -0.63 16.37
N ARG A 163 0.66 -0.37 15.88
CA ARG A 163 1.53 0.68 16.41
C ARG A 163 1.31 1.97 15.64
N LYS A 164 1.03 3.05 16.36
CA LYS A 164 0.92 4.38 15.75
C LYS A 164 2.29 4.83 15.24
N LEU A 165 2.30 5.42 14.06
CA LEU A 165 3.49 5.94 13.40
C LEU A 165 3.60 7.46 13.58
N ALA A 166 4.84 7.93 13.58
CA ALA A 166 5.19 9.33 13.48
C ALA A 166 6.50 9.45 12.70
N VAL A 167 6.71 10.58 12.05
CA VAL A 167 7.99 10.87 11.40
C VAL A 167 9.13 10.87 12.41
N SER A 168 10.33 10.50 11.96
CA SER A 168 11.52 10.54 12.80
C SER A 168 11.91 11.99 13.14
N LYS A 169 12.79 12.16 14.14
CA LYS A 169 13.37 13.46 14.48
C LYS A 169 14.64 13.78 13.69
N VAL A 170 14.99 12.96 12.70
CA VAL A 170 16.13 13.19 11.80
C VAL A 170 15.86 14.44 10.97
N SER A 171 16.70 15.46 11.13
CA SER A 171 16.59 16.76 10.48
C SER A 171 17.79 17.10 9.60
N GLN A 172 18.86 16.32 9.68
CA GLN A 172 20.08 16.49 8.88
C GLN A 172 20.23 15.31 7.92
N LEU A 173 20.62 15.58 6.68
CA LEU A 173 20.86 14.55 5.68
C LEU A 173 21.97 13.59 6.12
N SER A 174 23.01 14.09 6.77
CA SER A 174 24.12 13.31 7.33
C SER A 174 23.69 12.26 8.36
N ASP A 175 22.50 12.36 8.90
CA ASP A 175 21.95 11.41 9.88
C ASP A 175 20.84 10.52 9.24
N ALA A 176 20.50 10.77 7.97
CA ALA A 176 19.42 10.09 7.29
C ALA A 176 19.84 8.73 6.73
N SER A 177 18.93 7.75 6.81
CA SER A 177 19.05 6.51 6.05
C SER A 177 18.09 6.56 4.87
N ILE A 178 18.62 6.36 3.65
CA ILE A 178 17.88 6.39 2.39
C ILE A 178 17.81 4.98 1.82
N ALA A 179 16.60 4.50 1.53
CA ALA A 179 16.35 3.30 0.76
C ALA A 179 15.81 3.67 -0.62
N TYR A 180 16.24 2.96 -1.67
CA TYR A 180 15.81 3.17 -3.04
C TYR A 180 15.80 1.83 -3.79
N SER A 181 15.04 1.73 -4.88
CA SER A 181 14.95 0.50 -5.67
C SER A 181 16.18 0.30 -6.58
N ASP A 182 16.39 1.21 -7.51
CA ASP A 182 17.52 1.19 -8.44
C ASP A 182 17.78 2.58 -9.06
N PHE A 183 18.68 2.65 -10.04
CA PHE A 183 18.99 3.88 -10.78
C PHE A 183 18.21 4.02 -12.08
N GLN A 184 17.24 3.16 -12.39
CA GLN A 184 16.44 3.28 -13.61
C GLN A 184 15.44 4.43 -13.49
N GLY A 185 15.14 5.09 -14.59
CA GLY A 185 14.14 6.16 -14.65
C GLY A 185 14.59 7.54 -14.15
N TRP A 186 15.77 7.65 -13.54
CA TRP A 186 16.25 8.96 -13.02
C TRP A 186 16.66 9.95 -14.11
N GLY A 187 17.13 9.48 -15.28
CA GLY A 187 17.52 10.34 -16.41
C GLY A 187 18.45 11.48 -15.98
N ALA A 188 18.10 12.72 -16.36
CA ALA A 188 18.86 13.91 -16.01
C ALA A 188 18.90 14.22 -14.49
N ARG A 189 18.01 13.63 -13.69
CA ARG A 189 17.96 13.84 -12.23
C ARG A 189 18.96 12.95 -11.48
N ARG A 190 19.60 11.99 -12.16
CA ARG A 190 20.51 11.01 -11.55
C ARG A 190 21.64 11.67 -10.76
N ALA A 191 22.32 12.67 -11.33
CA ALA A 191 23.41 13.36 -10.68
C ALA A 191 22.99 14.07 -9.37
N ASN A 192 21.76 14.59 -9.30
CA ASN A 192 21.23 15.19 -8.07
C ASN A 192 20.87 14.14 -7.04
N PHE A 193 20.37 12.98 -7.49
CA PHE A 193 20.07 11.86 -6.61
C PHE A 193 21.35 11.25 -6.01
N GLU A 194 22.41 11.06 -6.80
CA GLU A 194 23.72 10.62 -6.33
C GLU A 194 24.29 11.56 -5.25
N LYS A 195 24.20 12.88 -5.44
CA LYS A 195 24.60 13.86 -4.40
C LYS A 195 23.79 13.70 -3.10
N LEU A 196 22.49 13.39 -3.21
CA LEU A 196 21.65 13.11 -2.04
C LEU A 196 22.13 11.85 -1.30
N LEU A 197 22.48 10.79 -2.05
CA LEU A 197 22.99 9.55 -1.47
C LEU A 197 24.35 9.76 -0.79
N ASP A 198 25.26 10.51 -1.43
CA ASP A 198 26.59 10.81 -0.89
C ASP A 198 26.54 11.61 0.43
N GLY A 199 25.51 12.44 0.60
CA GLY A 199 25.30 13.22 1.82
C GLY A 199 24.63 12.48 2.95
N ALA A 200 24.08 11.29 2.72
CA ALA A 200 23.33 10.53 3.71
C ALA A 200 24.24 9.65 4.59
N TRP A 201 23.83 9.44 5.87
CA TRP A 201 24.55 8.53 6.77
C TRP A 201 24.61 7.10 6.23
N ARG A 202 23.52 6.63 5.61
CA ARG A 202 23.44 5.27 5.07
C ARG A 202 22.52 5.22 3.86
N THR A 203 22.93 4.47 2.84
CA THR A 203 22.12 4.22 1.65
C THR A 203 21.97 2.73 1.39
N ARG A 204 20.83 2.31 0.82
CA ARG A 204 20.55 0.93 0.40
C ARG A 204 19.73 0.92 -0.88
N GLY A 205 20.17 0.13 -1.88
CA GLY A 205 19.31 -0.39 -2.92
C GLY A 205 18.54 -1.63 -2.40
N LEU A 206 17.28 -1.74 -2.72
CA LEU A 206 16.40 -2.85 -2.28
C LEU A 206 15.90 -3.64 -3.49
#